data_f3d1fa193b68b1d4d3d52a3635869f4f
#
_entry.id   f3d1fa193b68b1d4d3d52a3635869f4f
#
_cell.length_a   1.000
_cell.length_b   1.000
_cell.length_c   1.000
_cell.angle_alpha   90.00
_cell.angle_beta   90.00
_cell.angle_gamma   90.00
#
_symmetry.space_group_name_H-M   'P 1'
#
loop_
_entity.id
_entity.type
_entity.pdbx_description
1 polymer ?
#
loop_
_entity_poly.entity_id
_entity_poly.type
_entity_poly.pdbx_seq_one_letter_code
_entity_poly.pdbx_strand_id
1 'polypeptide(L)'
;MDYTALFYVLSGLLIVAGVAGTVLPALPGVPLVFAGMLLAAWADGFHRIGAFTIAVLALLTLLALVADFAAGMLGAKRVGASKLALLGAALGTLFGVFLGLPGLIVGPFAGALIGEWLHGRNLAHASKVGVGTWLGMVFGALLKLVLSFVMLGVFAFAWLIG
;
A
#
# COMPACT_ATOMS: atom_id res chain seq x y z
N MET A 1 14.55 -23.59 23.91
CA MET A 1 13.41 -23.16 23.07
C MET A 1 14.00 -22.52 21.82
N ASP A 2 13.70 -23.11 20.66
CA ASP A 2 14.26 -22.61 19.39
C ASP A 2 13.53 -21.33 18.97
N TYR A 3 14.09 -20.19 19.39
CA TYR A 3 13.57 -18.88 19.01
C TYR A 3 13.51 -18.71 17.50
N THR A 4 14.27 -19.49 16.75
CA THR A 4 14.26 -19.51 15.27
C THR A 4 12.89 -19.89 14.71
N ALA A 5 12.23 -20.91 15.28
CA ALA A 5 10.88 -21.29 14.87
C ALA A 5 9.87 -20.16 15.13
N LEU A 6 9.99 -19.45 16.24
CA LEU A 6 9.15 -18.30 16.57
C LEU A 6 9.34 -17.16 15.54
N PHE A 7 10.59 -16.87 15.14
CA PHE A 7 10.85 -15.84 14.12
C PHE A 7 10.29 -16.20 12.75
N TYR A 8 10.33 -17.48 12.34
CA TYR A 8 9.68 -17.89 11.08
C TYR A 8 8.16 -17.77 11.14
N VAL A 9 7.52 -18.11 12.27
CA VAL A 9 6.08 -17.91 12.44
C VAL A 9 5.73 -16.42 12.37
N LEU A 10 6.45 -15.58 13.10
CA LEU A 10 6.25 -14.12 13.06
C LEU A 10 6.48 -13.54 11.66
N SER A 11 7.51 -14.00 10.96
CA SER A 11 7.78 -13.64 9.57
C SER A 11 6.60 -13.99 8.66
N GLY A 12 6.09 -15.22 8.74
CA GLY A 12 4.92 -15.67 7.98
C GLY A 12 3.68 -14.82 8.28
N LEU A 13 3.42 -14.53 9.56
CA LEU A 13 2.32 -13.66 9.96
C LEU A 13 2.46 -12.24 9.40
N LEU A 14 3.66 -11.65 9.45
CA LEU A 14 3.93 -10.33 8.87
C LEU A 14 3.73 -10.32 7.35
N ILE A 15 4.18 -11.35 6.65
CA ILE A 15 3.99 -11.47 5.20
C ILE A 15 2.50 -11.57 4.87
N VAL A 16 1.75 -12.45 5.54
CA VAL A 16 0.31 -12.62 5.31
C VAL A 16 -0.45 -11.33 5.64
N ALA A 17 -0.16 -10.73 6.79
CA ALA A 17 -0.76 -9.45 7.18
C ALA A 17 -0.38 -8.33 6.20
N GLY A 18 0.85 -8.33 5.71
CA GLY A 18 1.33 -7.39 4.72
C GLY A 18 0.61 -7.54 3.37
N VAL A 19 0.47 -8.76 2.85
CA VAL A 19 -0.29 -9.02 1.60
C VAL A 19 -1.75 -8.61 1.77
N ALA A 20 -2.40 -8.98 2.87
CA ALA A 20 -3.75 -8.52 3.18
C ALA A 20 -3.82 -6.98 3.27
N GLY A 21 -2.81 -6.36 3.88
CA GLY A 21 -2.68 -4.91 4.02
C GLY A 21 -2.47 -4.16 2.70
N THR A 22 -2.01 -4.82 1.62
CA THR A 22 -1.91 -4.17 0.31
C THR A 22 -3.26 -3.81 -0.28
N VAL A 23 -4.30 -4.55 0.09
CA VAL A 23 -5.68 -4.31 -0.34
C VAL A 23 -6.34 -3.21 0.52
N LEU A 24 -5.88 -3.04 1.75
CA LEU A 24 -6.42 -2.06 2.69
C LEU A 24 -5.64 -0.75 2.59
N PRO A 25 -6.28 0.38 2.22
CA PRO A 25 -5.59 1.66 1.96
C PRO A 25 -4.79 2.23 3.16
N ALA A 26 -5.14 1.83 4.38
CA ALA A 26 -4.53 2.38 5.61
C ALA A 26 -3.37 1.55 6.15
N LEU A 27 -3.17 0.33 5.66
CA LEU A 27 -2.09 -0.52 6.15
C LEU A 27 -0.86 -0.43 5.25
N PRO A 28 0.34 -0.33 5.81
CA PRO A 28 1.59 -0.31 5.04
C PRO A 28 1.93 -1.72 4.53
N GLY A 29 1.06 -2.29 3.64
CA GLY A 29 1.11 -3.69 3.23
C GLY A 29 2.48 -4.12 2.70
N VAL A 30 3.02 -3.41 1.70
CA VAL A 30 4.34 -3.75 1.10
C VAL A 30 5.49 -3.64 2.09
N PRO A 31 5.60 -2.59 2.93
CA PRO A 31 6.58 -2.56 4.01
C PRO A 31 6.48 -3.71 5.01
N LEU A 32 5.27 -4.17 5.34
CA LEU A 32 5.07 -5.33 6.21
C LEU A 32 5.54 -6.63 5.55
N VAL A 33 5.26 -6.80 4.25
CA VAL A 33 5.78 -7.94 3.47
C VAL A 33 7.31 -7.94 3.50
N PHE A 34 7.94 -6.79 3.24
CA PHE A 34 9.39 -6.64 3.30
C PHE A 34 9.95 -6.94 4.70
N ALA A 35 9.33 -6.40 5.75
CA ALA A 35 9.74 -6.65 7.13
C ALA A 35 9.66 -8.15 7.50
N GLY A 36 8.62 -8.84 7.05
CA GLY A 36 8.49 -10.28 7.24
C GLY A 36 9.61 -11.06 6.53
N MET A 37 9.92 -10.73 5.28
CA MET A 37 11.01 -11.36 4.54
C MET A 37 12.37 -11.08 5.17
N LEU A 38 12.60 -9.84 5.62
CA LEU A 38 13.83 -9.45 6.31
C LEU A 38 13.99 -10.22 7.63
N LEU A 39 12.90 -10.40 8.39
CA LEU A 39 12.89 -11.18 9.61
C LEU A 39 13.21 -12.66 9.34
N ALA A 40 12.68 -13.25 8.26
CA ALA A 40 13.01 -14.62 7.86
C ALA A 40 14.50 -14.76 7.49
N ALA A 41 15.03 -13.82 6.71
CA ALA A 41 16.45 -13.80 6.34
C ALA A 41 17.35 -13.66 7.57
N TRP A 42 16.96 -12.82 8.51
CA TRP A 42 17.69 -12.65 9.78
C TRP A 42 17.65 -13.90 10.65
N ALA A 43 16.50 -14.57 10.75
CA ALA A 43 16.34 -15.82 11.48
C ALA A 43 17.23 -16.95 10.92
N ASP A 44 17.48 -16.94 9.61
CA ASP A 44 18.42 -17.86 8.92
C ASP A 44 19.89 -17.40 9.00
N GLY A 45 20.18 -16.29 9.67
CA GLY A 45 21.52 -15.71 9.73
C GLY A 45 22.04 -15.22 8.37
N PHE A 46 21.16 -14.88 7.45
CA PHE A 46 21.44 -14.45 6.07
C PHE A 46 22.22 -15.50 5.25
N HIS A 47 22.12 -16.79 5.61
CA HIS A 47 22.82 -17.84 4.88
C HIS A 47 22.27 -18.02 3.47
N ARG A 48 20.94 -18.04 3.30
CA ARG A 48 20.26 -18.23 2.01
C ARG A 48 19.93 -16.93 1.29
N ILE A 49 19.69 -15.86 2.05
CA ILE A 49 19.30 -14.56 1.50
C ILE A 49 20.46 -13.57 1.65
N GLY A 50 21.18 -13.35 0.56
CA GLY A 50 22.30 -12.42 0.54
C GLY A 50 21.86 -10.94 0.50
N ALA A 51 22.85 -10.05 0.74
CA ALA A 51 22.64 -8.59 0.72
C ALA A 51 22.05 -8.09 -0.60
N PHE A 52 22.40 -8.71 -1.73
CA PHE A 52 21.86 -8.34 -3.04
C PHE A 52 20.34 -8.55 -3.11
N THR A 53 19.85 -9.69 -2.65
CA THR A 53 18.40 -9.98 -2.62
C THR A 53 17.67 -8.99 -1.73
N ILE A 54 18.23 -8.68 -0.55
CA ILE A 54 17.64 -7.69 0.36
C ILE A 54 17.59 -6.30 -0.29
N ALA A 55 18.66 -5.89 -0.98
CA ALA A 55 18.69 -4.63 -1.71
C ALA A 55 17.61 -4.56 -2.82
N VAL A 56 17.42 -5.64 -3.56
CA VAL A 56 16.35 -5.75 -4.58
C VAL A 56 14.97 -5.65 -3.93
N LEU A 57 14.73 -6.35 -2.83
CA LEU A 57 13.44 -6.29 -2.10
C LEU A 57 13.19 -4.91 -1.52
N ALA A 58 14.22 -4.24 -0.98
CA ALA A 58 14.12 -2.86 -0.50
C ALA A 58 13.80 -1.87 -1.64
N LEU A 59 14.43 -2.04 -2.80
CA LEU A 59 14.17 -1.23 -3.99
C LEU A 59 12.73 -1.43 -4.49
N LEU A 60 12.23 -2.67 -4.55
CA LEU A 60 10.84 -2.98 -4.91
C LEU A 60 9.85 -2.37 -3.92
N THR A 61 10.18 -2.39 -2.62
CA THR A 61 9.38 -1.75 -1.58
C THR A 61 9.30 -0.24 -1.81
N LEU A 62 10.43 0.41 -2.06
CA LEU A 62 10.51 1.84 -2.35
C LEU A 62 9.72 2.18 -3.62
N LEU A 63 9.87 1.39 -4.67
CA LEU A 63 9.12 1.54 -5.92
C LEU A 63 7.61 1.44 -5.68
N ALA A 64 7.16 0.49 -4.85
CA ALA A 64 5.75 0.33 -4.51
C ALA A 64 5.21 1.56 -3.76
N LEU A 65 5.98 2.10 -2.81
CA LEU A 65 5.59 3.31 -2.08
C LEU A 65 5.48 4.53 -2.99
N VAL A 66 6.46 4.73 -3.88
CA VAL A 66 6.44 5.82 -4.85
C VAL A 66 5.28 5.66 -5.83
N ALA A 67 5.04 4.45 -6.31
CA ALA A 67 3.95 4.16 -7.24
C ALA A 67 2.57 4.37 -6.60
N ASP A 68 2.38 4.00 -5.33
CA ASP A 68 1.14 4.24 -4.59
C ASP A 68 0.84 5.74 -4.44
N PHE A 69 1.84 6.50 -4.05
CA PHE A 69 1.73 7.95 -3.95
C PHE A 69 1.43 8.59 -5.31
N ALA A 70 2.14 8.17 -6.36
CA ALA A 70 1.93 8.67 -7.72
C ALA A 70 0.54 8.29 -8.27
N ALA A 71 0.05 7.07 -8.03
CA ALA A 71 -1.25 6.61 -8.47
C ALA A 71 -2.39 7.45 -7.87
N GLY A 72 -2.32 7.75 -6.56
CA GLY A 72 -3.27 8.63 -5.88
C GLY A 72 -3.29 10.05 -6.48
N MET A 73 -2.12 10.64 -6.69
CA MET A 73 -1.98 11.97 -7.28
C MET A 73 -2.45 12.03 -8.75
N LEU A 74 -2.08 11.04 -9.55
CA LEU A 74 -2.43 10.99 -10.98
C LEU A 74 -3.92 10.72 -11.18
N GLY A 75 -4.51 9.85 -10.36
CA GLY A 75 -5.96 9.60 -10.39
C GLY A 75 -6.75 10.88 -10.16
N ALA A 76 -6.41 11.64 -9.13
CA ALA A 76 -7.05 12.90 -8.82
C ALA A 76 -6.79 14.00 -9.89
N LYS A 77 -5.55 14.12 -10.37
CA LYS A 77 -5.19 15.12 -11.40
C LYS A 77 -5.89 14.89 -12.74
N ARG A 78 -6.03 13.64 -13.18
CA ARG A 78 -6.67 13.30 -14.46
C ARG A 78 -8.12 13.77 -14.55
N VAL A 79 -8.81 13.86 -13.43
CA VAL A 79 -10.19 14.35 -13.35
C VAL A 79 -10.28 15.83 -12.98
N GLY A 80 -9.15 16.54 -12.95
CA GLY A 80 -9.12 17.98 -12.68
C GLY A 80 -9.40 18.35 -11.22
N ALA A 81 -8.99 17.49 -10.28
CA ALA A 81 -9.16 17.72 -8.86
C ALA A 81 -8.47 19.00 -8.38
N SER A 82 -9.17 19.78 -7.57
CA SER A 82 -8.63 20.93 -6.89
C SER A 82 -7.68 20.52 -5.74
N LYS A 83 -6.86 21.46 -5.25
CA LYS A 83 -6.04 21.23 -4.06
C LYS A 83 -6.90 20.90 -2.83
N LEU A 84 -8.10 21.50 -2.74
CA LEU A 84 -9.05 21.22 -1.66
C LEU A 84 -9.62 19.80 -1.74
N ALA A 85 -9.85 19.29 -2.96
CA ALA A 85 -10.25 17.89 -3.12
C ALA A 85 -9.16 16.91 -2.68
N LEU A 86 -7.89 17.19 -2.99
CA LEU A 86 -6.74 16.38 -2.54
C LEU A 86 -6.60 16.39 -1.01
N LEU A 87 -6.71 17.57 -0.38
CA LEU A 87 -6.71 17.70 1.07
C LEU A 87 -7.92 17.00 1.69
N GLY A 88 -9.09 17.16 1.07
CA GLY A 88 -10.31 16.47 1.50
C GLY A 88 -10.17 14.96 1.45
N ALA A 89 -9.60 14.41 0.36
CA ALA A 89 -9.34 12.98 0.25
C ALA A 89 -8.39 12.49 1.35
N ALA A 90 -7.30 13.21 1.61
CA ALA A 90 -6.34 12.87 2.65
C ALA A 90 -6.97 12.89 4.05
N LEU A 91 -7.71 13.93 4.38
CA LEU A 91 -8.45 14.05 5.64
C LEU A 91 -9.55 12.97 5.74
N GLY A 92 -10.29 12.74 4.66
CA GLY A 92 -11.29 11.69 4.59
C GLY A 92 -10.72 10.29 4.82
N THR A 93 -9.52 10.01 4.29
CA THR A 93 -8.81 8.76 4.58
C THR A 93 -8.43 8.68 6.06
N LEU A 94 -7.87 9.75 6.62
CA LEU A 94 -7.44 9.80 8.02
C LEU A 94 -8.63 9.59 8.98
N PHE A 95 -9.73 10.29 8.77
CA PHE A 95 -10.94 10.08 9.57
C PHE A 95 -11.63 8.74 9.28
N GLY A 96 -11.51 8.25 8.04
CA GLY A 96 -12.02 6.96 7.63
C GLY A 96 -11.41 5.78 8.40
N VAL A 97 -10.14 5.90 8.83
CA VAL A 97 -9.47 4.89 9.68
C VAL A 97 -10.28 4.62 10.95
N PHE A 98 -10.82 5.66 11.58
CA PHE A 98 -11.62 5.51 12.81
C PHE A 98 -12.97 4.82 12.60
N LEU A 99 -13.47 4.80 11.37
CA LEU A 99 -14.71 4.14 10.98
C LEU A 99 -14.49 2.72 10.45
N GLY A 100 -13.23 2.24 10.49
CA GLY A 100 -12.84 0.91 10.02
C GLY A 100 -12.88 0.76 8.49
N LEU A 101 -13.07 -0.48 8.01
CA LEU A 101 -13.06 -0.79 6.56
C LEU A 101 -14.04 0.05 5.73
N PRO A 102 -15.31 0.24 6.10
CA PRO A 102 -16.21 1.10 5.35
C PRO A 102 -15.71 2.55 5.26
N GLY A 103 -15.17 3.07 6.36
CA GLY A 103 -14.62 4.43 6.40
C GLY A 103 -13.40 4.60 5.51
N LEU A 104 -12.54 3.60 5.41
CA LEU A 104 -11.37 3.61 4.54
C LEU A 104 -11.73 3.63 3.05
N ILE A 105 -12.83 3.00 2.67
CA ILE A 105 -13.31 2.98 1.28
C ILE A 105 -14.05 4.28 0.94
N VAL A 106 -14.95 4.70 1.81
CA VAL A 106 -15.83 5.86 1.58
C VAL A 106 -15.14 7.18 1.93
N GLY A 107 -14.26 7.19 2.93
CA GLY A 107 -13.62 8.40 3.46
C GLY A 107 -12.90 9.25 2.40
N PRO A 108 -11.96 8.69 1.64
CA PRO A 108 -11.25 9.44 0.59
C PRO A 108 -12.20 9.93 -0.53
N PHE A 109 -13.20 9.14 -0.91
CA PHE A 109 -14.21 9.53 -1.88
C PHE A 109 -15.04 10.71 -1.36
N ALA A 110 -15.63 10.59 -0.17
CA ALA A 110 -16.44 11.63 0.46
C ALA A 110 -15.62 12.89 0.73
N GLY A 111 -14.39 12.73 1.20
CA GLY A 111 -13.47 13.83 1.45
C GLY A 111 -13.10 14.59 0.18
N ALA A 112 -12.78 13.88 -0.91
CA ALA A 112 -12.52 14.50 -2.22
C ALA A 112 -13.75 15.25 -2.76
N LEU A 113 -14.94 14.65 -2.64
CA LEU A 113 -16.19 15.24 -3.08
C LEU A 113 -16.51 16.53 -2.32
N ILE A 114 -16.40 16.49 -0.98
CA ILE A 114 -16.63 17.67 -0.12
C ILE A 114 -15.59 18.75 -0.44
N GLY A 115 -14.32 18.40 -0.57
CA GLY A 115 -13.24 19.33 -0.88
C GLY A 115 -13.44 20.02 -2.24
N GLU A 116 -13.90 19.30 -3.26
CA GLU A 116 -14.19 19.86 -4.58
C GLU A 116 -15.44 20.75 -4.57
N TRP A 117 -16.46 20.35 -3.81
CA TRP A 117 -17.66 21.14 -3.63
C TRP A 117 -17.37 22.49 -2.92
N LEU A 118 -16.54 22.45 -1.88
CA LEU A 118 -16.07 23.66 -1.18
C LEU A 118 -15.22 24.58 -2.09
N HIS A 119 -14.60 24.03 -3.13
CA HIS A 119 -13.89 24.82 -4.14
C HIS A 119 -14.83 25.57 -5.10
N GLY A 120 -16.13 25.44 -4.91
CA GLY A 120 -17.14 26.16 -5.69
C GLY A 120 -17.50 25.52 -7.03
N ARG A 121 -17.12 24.24 -7.25
CA ARG A 121 -17.51 23.50 -8.45
C ARG A 121 -18.84 22.77 -8.25
N ASN A 122 -19.52 22.45 -9.36
CA ASN A 122 -20.81 21.78 -9.30
C ASN A 122 -20.66 20.31 -8.84
N LEU A 123 -21.74 19.75 -8.28
CA LEU A 123 -21.77 18.38 -7.77
C LEU A 123 -21.39 17.32 -8.81
N ALA A 124 -21.70 17.54 -10.08
CA ALA A 124 -21.32 16.62 -11.15
C ALA A 124 -19.80 16.54 -11.36
N HIS A 125 -19.09 17.65 -11.21
CA HIS A 125 -17.62 17.66 -11.25
C HIS A 125 -17.04 17.06 -9.98
N ALA A 126 -17.58 17.40 -8.81
CA ALA A 126 -17.14 16.87 -7.52
C ALA A 126 -17.27 15.32 -7.47
N SER A 127 -18.37 14.76 -7.99
CA SER A 127 -18.54 13.30 -8.07
C SER A 127 -17.54 12.64 -9.03
N LYS A 128 -17.21 13.26 -10.17
CA LYS A 128 -16.14 12.76 -11.07
C LYS A 128 -14.79 12.72 -10.38
N VAL A 129 -14.46 13.75 -9.61
CA VAL A 129 -13.22 13.81 -8.83
C VAL A 129 -13.18 12.72 -7.76
N GLY A 130 -14.28 12.52 -7.03
CA GLY A 130 -14.40 11.44 -6.03
C GLY A 130 -14.19 10.06 -6.64
N VAL A 131 -14.87 9.74 -7.75
CA VAL A 131 -14.70 8.48 -8.48
C VAL A 131 -13.28 8.33 -9.03
N GLY A 132 -12.70 9.37 -9.59
CA GLY A 132 -11.32 9.35 -10.10
C GLY A 132 -10.30 9.06 -9.00
N THR A 133 -10.48 9.66 -7.83
CA THR A 133 -9.65 9.39 -6.65
C THR A 133 -9.76 7.93 -6.22
N TRP A 134 -10.98 7.41 -6.16
CA TRP A 134 -11.23 6.01 -5.80
C TRP A 134 -10.62 5.03 -6.80
N LEU A 135 -10.80 5.27 -8.11
CA LEU A 135 -10.17 4.45 -9.15
C LEU A 135 -8.64 4.47 -9.06
N GLY A 136 -8.04 5.63 -8.76
CA GLY A 136 -6.61 5.75 -8.51
C GLY A 136 -6.14 4.88 -7.34
N MET A 137 -6.90 4.85 -6.25
CA MET A 137 -6.63 3.99 -5.09
C MET A 137 -6.74 2.50 -5.43
N VAL A 138 -7.79 2.08 -6.15
CA VAL A 138 -7.95 0.69 -6.59
C VAL A 138 -6.78 0.26 -7.48
N PHE A 139 -6.39 1.12 -8.43
CA PHE A 139 -5.23 0.85 -9.28
C PHE A 139 -3.93 0.74 -8.48
N GLY A 140 -3.71 1.64 -7.51
CA GLY A 140 -2.58 1.58 -6.58
C GLY A 140 -2.56 0.30 -5.76
N ALA A 141 -3.73 -0.15 -5.25
CA ALA A 141 -3.84 -1.41 -4.51
C ALA A 141 -3.50 -2.62 -5.37
N LEU A 142 -3.98 -2.68 -6.62
CA LEU A 142 -3.64 -3.74 -7.57
C LEU A 142 -2.14 -3.77 -7.86
N LEU A 143 -1.52 -2.61 -8.09
CA LEU A 143 -0.09 -2.51 -8.35
C LEU A 143 0.73 -2.99 -7.14
N LYS A 144 0.36 -2.58 -5.93
CA LYS A 144 0.99 -3.05 -4.69
C LYS A 144 0.87 -4.57 -4.53
N LEU A 145 -0.30 -5.12 -4.84
CA LEU A 145 -0.53 -6.55 -4.78
C LEU A 145 0.42 -7.30 -5.74
N VAL A 146 0.50 -6.85 -7.00
CA VAL A 146 1.42 -7.43 -7.99
C VAL A 146 2.87 -7.33 -7.50
N LEU A 147 3.30 -6.16 -7.03
CA LEU A 147 4.67 -5.98 -6.52
C LEU A 147 4.95 -6.87 -5.30
N SER A 148 3.98 -7.06 -4.40
CA SER A 148 4.13 -7.98 -3.27
C SER A 148 4.33 -9.43 -3.72
N PHE A 149 3.60 -9.88 -4.74
CA PHE A 149 3.82 -11.22 -5.32
C PHE A 149 5.15 -11.34 -6.04
N VAL A 150 5.61 -10.30 -6.74
CA VAL A 150 6.95 -10.27 -7.33
C VAL A 150 8.02 -10.39 -6.24
N MET A 151 7.88 -9.63 -5.13
CA MET A 151 8.79 -9.71 -4.00
C MET A 151 8.81 -11.12 -3.38
N LEU A 152 7.63 -11.74 -3.18
CA LEU A 152 7.53 -13.12 -2.71
C LEU A 152 8.22 -14.09 -3.65
N GLY A 153 8.05 -13.93 -4.97
CA GLY A 153 8.72 -14.75 -5.98
C GLY A 153 10.24 -14.61 -5.93
N VAL A 154 10.75 -13.36 -5.85
CA VAL A 154 12.19 -13.09 -5.72
C VAL A 154 12.75 -13.69 -4.44
N PHE A 155 12.05 -13.54 -3.32
CA PHE A 155 12.46 -14.10 -2.04
C PHE A 155 12.47 -15.63 -2.06
N ALA A 156 11.39 -16.26 -2.54
CA ALA A 156 11.28 -17.71 -2.63
C ALA A 156 12.34 -18.30 -3.57
N PHE A 157 12.58 -17.66 -4.70
CA PHE A 157 13.63 -18.08 -5.65
C PHE A 157 15.02 -18.02 -5.01
N ALA A 158 15.35 -16.90 -4.35
CA ALA A 158 16.63 -16.76 -3.65
C ALA A 158 16.77 -17.77 -2.51
N TRP A 159 15.68 -18.06 -1.78
CA TRP A 159 15.66 -19.05 -0.70
C TRP A 159 15.92 -20.49 -1.18
N LEU A 160 15.50 -20.82 -2.40
CA LEU A 160 15.66 -22.16 -2.98
C LEU A 160 17.05 -22.39 -3.57
N ILE A 161 17.74 -21.32 -3.99
CA ILE A 161 19.05 -21.41 -4.68
C ILE A 161 20.22 -21.17 -3.70
N GLY A 162 20.02 -20.35 -2.68
CA GLY A 162 21.00 -20.07 -1.64
C GLY A 162 20.98 -21.11 -0.58
#